data_f779752792ae61d7b6e90ba554d2aa19
#
_entry.id   f779752792ae61d7b6e90ba554d2aa19
#
_cell.length_a   1.000
_cell.length_b   1.000
_cell.length_c   1.000
_cell.angle_alpha   90.00
_cell.angle_beta   90.00
_cell.angle_gamma   90.00
#
_symmetry.space_group_name_H-M   'P 1'
#
loop_
_entity.id
_entity.type
_entity.pdbx_description
1 polymer ?
#
loop_
_entity_poly.entity_id
_entity_poly.type
_entity_poly.pdbx_seq_one_letter_code
_entity_poly.pdbx_strand_id
1 'polypeptide(L)'
;MSGFFFQAASNQKIVNAFSKGLFAAREQILTDCNYFVRQDQGVLRASGRTDLKQDVLEVSYNTPYAKRVYYTGHPSTNVNPNASLQWCQKAADRFGGDWQKIIEKGMSNSL
;
A
#
# COMPACT_ATOMS: atom_id res chain seq x y z
N MET A 1 -2.21 8.42 -10.49
CA MET A 1 -3.17 7.70 -9.65
C MET A 1 -2.67 7.69 -8.23
N SER A 2 -3.46 8.19 -7.33
CA SER A 2 -3.23 7.92 -5.93
C SER A 2 -3.64 6.47 -5.66
N GLY A 3 -3.23 5.94 -4.54
CA GLY A 3 -3.51 4.56 -4.27
C GLY A 3 -4.40 4.41 -3.05
N PHE A 4 -3.81 3.98 -1.98
CA PHE A 4 -4.49 3.48 -0.80
C PHE A 4 -4.26 4.42 0.38
N PHE A 5 -5.28 4.62 1.20
CA PHE A 5 -5.20 5.49 2.38
C PHE A 5 -5.54 4.71 3.64
N PHE A 6 -4.79 4.98 4.69
CA PHE A 6 -5.07 4.49 6.04
C PHE A 6 -5.22 5.68 6.94
N GLN A 7 -6.28 5.72 7.74
CA GLN A 7 -6.59 6.88 8.58
C GLN A 7 -7.11 6.43 9.94
N ALA A 8 -6.69 7.14 10.99
CA ALA A 8 -7.09 6.88 12.36
C ALA A 8 -8.21 7.83 12.80
N ALA A 9 -8.67 7.63 14.02
CA ALA A 9 -9.67 8.47 14.66
C ALA A 9 -9.05 9.78 15.18
N SER A 10 -9.85 10.59 15.87
CA SER A 10 -9.58 12.01 16.12
C SER A 10 -8.76 12.33 17.36
N ASN A 11 -8.48 11.39 18.26
CA ASN A 11 -7.69 11.66 19.47
C ASN A 11 -6.22 11.79 19.11
N GLN A 12 -5.58 12.92 19.51
CA GLN A 12 -4.21 13.21 19.09
C GLN A 12 -3.19 12.16 19.58
N LYS A 13 -3.37 11.63 20.79
CA LYS A 13 -2.48 10.59 21.30
C LYS A 13 -2.59 9.31 20.48
N ILE A 14 -3.80 8.94 20.11
CA ILE A 14 -4.05 7.77 19.26
C ILE A 14 -3.56 8.04 17.84
N VAL A 15 -3.77 9.24 17.32
CA VAL A 15 -3.28 9.64 16.00
C VAL A 15 -1.76 9.51 15.94
N ASN A 16 -1.05 9.98 16.97
CA ASN A 16 0.41 9.89 17.00
C ASN A 16 0.89 8.43 17.07
N ALA A 17 0.23 7.61 17.87
CA ALA A 17 0.55 6.18 17.96
C ALA A 17 0.28 5.47 16.64
N PHE A 18 -0.85 5.76 16.00
CA PHE A 18 -1.22 5.18 14.73
C PHE A 18 -0.23 5.59 13.63
N SER A 19 0.21 6.84 13.64
CA SER A 19 1.23 7.33 12.71
C SER A 19 2.52 6.51 12.82
N LYS A 20 2.96 6.20 14.02
CA LYS A 20 4.15 5.35 14.22
C LYS A 20 3.92 3.91 13.75
N GLY A 21 2.72 3.40 13.95
CA GLY A 21 2.34 2.08 13.42
C GLY A 21 2.37 2.05 11.91
N LEU A 22 1.80 3.05 11.26
CA LEU A 22 1.83 3.18 9.80
C LEU A 22 3.25 3.32 9.27
N PHE A 23 4.09 4.09 9.95
CA PHE A 23 5.49 4.23 9.57
C PHE A 23 6.20 2.88 9.59
N ALA A 24 5.95 2.07 10.62
CA ALA A 24 6.54 0.74 10.73
C ALA A 24 6.05 -0.19 9.62
N ALA A 25 4.81 -0.04 9.18
CA ALA A 25 4.19 -0.92 8.19
C ALA A 25 4.40 -0.47 6.74
N ARG A 26 4.84 0.77 6.48
CA ARG A 26 4.82 1.37 5.15
C ARG A 26 5.59 0.56 4.10
N GLU A 27 6.75 0.04 4.46
CA GLU A 27 7.58 -0.73 3.53
C GLU A 27 6.94 -2.07 3.20
N GLN A 28 6.36 -2.72 4.19
CA GLN A 28 5.69 -3.99 3.99
C GLN A 28 4.44 -3.82 3.12
N ILE A 29 3.70 -2.74 3.35
CA ILE A 29 2.50 -2.43 2.56
C ILE A 29 2.89 -2.23 1.09
N LEU A 30 3.92 -1.43 0.82
CA LEU A 30 4.37 -1.20 -0.55
C LEU A 30 4.88 -2.49 -1.20
N THR A 31 5.65 -3.28 -0.47
CA THR A 31 6.16 -4.56 -0.97
C THR A 31 5.01 -5.49 -1.35
N ASP A 32 3.99 -5.57 -0.50
CA ASP A 32 2.84 -6.43 -0.75
C ASP A 32 1.99 -5.92 -1.91
N CYS A 33 1.84 -4.61 -2.06
CA CYS A 33 1.18 -4.02 -3.22
C CYS A 33 1.94 -4.38 -4.50
N ASN A 34 3.26 -4.26 -4.48
CA ASN A 34 4.10 -4.57 -5.65
C ASN A 34 4.06 -6.06 -6.01
N TYR A 35 3.74 -6.91 -5.07
CA TYR A 35 3.57 -8.34 -5.34
C TYR A 35 2.54 -8.61 -6.44
N PHE A 36 1.52 -7.76 -6.54
CA PHE A 36 0.44 -7.89 -7.51
C PHE A 36 0.56 -6.93 -8.70
N VAL A 37 1.61 -6.12 -8.75
CA VAL A 37 1.84 -5.21 -9.89
C VAL A 37 2.24 -6.01 -11.12
N ARG A 38 1.77 -5.58 -12.28
CA ARG A 38 2.12 -6.17 -13.57
C ARG A 38 3.61 -6.04 -13.79
N GLN A 39 4.30 -7.17 -13.92
CA GLN A 39 5.76 -7.16 -13.99
C GLN A 39 6.29 -6.76 -15.37
N ASP A 40 5.48 -6.91 -16.41
CA ASP A 40 5.78 -6.34 -17.73
C ASP A 40 5.77 -4.81 -17.69
N GLN A 41 5.36 -4.23 -16.56
CA GLN A 41 5.36 -2.79 -16.30
C GLN A 41 6.37 -2.47 -15.20
N GLY A 42 7.63 -2.79 -15.43
CA GLY A 42 8.69 -2.59 -14.44
C GLY A 42 8.84 -1.14 -13.99
N VAL A 43 8.63 -0.18 -14.89
CA VAL A 43 8.66 1.24 -14.56
C VAL A 43 7.51 1.59 -13.61
N LEU A 44 6.34 0.99 -13.81
CA LEU A 44 5.20 1.19 -12.93
C LEU A 44 5.51 0.71 -11.52
N ARG A 45 6.04 -0.50 -11.38
CA ARG A 45 6.42 -1.04 -10.07
C ARG A 45 7.45 -0.16 -9.38
N ALA A 46 8.46 0.29 -10.11
CA ALA A 46 9.52 1.14 -9.57
C ALA A 46 9.01 2.53 -9.17
N SER A 47 7.87 2.96 -9.70
CA SER A 47 7.28 4.26 -9.36
C SER A 47 6.51 4.25 -8.06
N GLY A 48 6.31 3.10 -7.43
CA GLY A 48 5.56 2.99 -6.18
C GLY A 48 6.22 3.78 -5.06
N ARG A 49 5.41 4.52 -4.32
CA ARG A 49 5.85 5.38 -3.21
C ARG A 49 4.85 5.32 -2.08
N THR A 50 5.35 5.56 -0.88
CA THR A 50 4.50 5.79 0.28
C THR A 50 4.74 7.20 0.78
N ASP A 51 3.69 7.83 1.26
CA ASP A 51 3.74 9.16 1.86
C ASP A 51 2.92 9.14 3.14
N LEU A 52 3.56 9.44 4.26
CA LEU A 52 2.90 9.44 5.57
C LEU A 52 2.75 10.87 6.04
N LYS A 53 1.51 11.29 6.23
CA LYS A 53 1.15 12.61 6.77
C LYS A 53 0.28 12.39 8.00
N GLN A 54 0.86 12.61 9.19
CA GLN A 54 0.18 12.37 10.45
C GLN A 54 -0.38 10.94 10.52
N ASP A 55 -1.70 10.78 10.41
CA ASP A 55 -2.38 9.49 10.52
C ASP A 55 -2.85 8.93 9.18
N VAL A 56 -2.35 9.46 8.08
CA VAL A 56 -2.74 9.02 6.73
C VAL A 56 -1.51 8.52 5.99
N LEU A 57 -1.54 7.27 5.57
CA LEU A 57 -0.54 6.70 4.69
C LEU A 57 -1.14 6.58 3.29
N GLU A 58 -0.52 7.24 2.33
CA GLU A 58 -0.88 7.13 0.93
C GLU A 58 0.12 6.24 0.20
N VAL A 59 -0.38 5.28 -0.56
CA VAL A 59 0.42 4.51 -1.51
C VAL A 59 0.08 5.01 -2.91
N SER A 60 1.08 5.41 -3.67
CA SER A 60 0.86 5.98 -5.01
C SER A 60 1.82 5.42 -6.02
N TYR A 61 1.39 5.43 -7.28
CA TYR A 61 2.18 5.02 -8.45
C TYR A 61 2.15 6.15 -9.46
N ASN A 62 3.33 6.67 -9.79
CA ASN A 62 3.44 7.95 -10.49
C ASN A 62 3.91 7.76 -11.93
N THR A 63 3.16 7.03 -12.73
CA THR A 63 3.35 6.99 -14.18
C THR A 63 2.10 7.53 -14.88
N PRO A 64 2.22 8.06 -16.10
CA PRO A 64 1.06 8.60 -16.82
C PRO A 64 -0.06 7.58 -17.06
N TYR A 65 0.29 6.29 -17.12
CA TYR A 65 -0.66 5.23 -17.41
C TYR A 65 -1.11 4.45 -16.19
N ALA A 66 -0.64 4.80 -14.98
CA ALA A 66 -0.88 4.00 -13.78
C ALA A 66 -2.38 3.80 -13.49
N LYS A 67 -3.16 4.88 -13.57
CA LYS A 67 -4.59 4.80 -13.31
C LYS A 67 -5.29 3.85 -14.28
N ARG A 68 -4.95 3.95 -15.56
CA ARG A 68 -5.58 3.12 -16.59
C ARG A 68 -5.27 1.65 -16.36
N VAL A 69 -4.02 1.28 -16.13
CA VAL A 69 -3.65 -0.12 -15.96
C VAL A 69 -4.09 -0.69 -14.61
N TYR A 70 -4.32 0.18 -13.64
CA TYR A 70 -4.85 -0.25 -12.34
C TYR A 70 -6.26 -0.82 -12.47
N TYR A 71 -7.08 -0.22 -13.33
CA TYR A 71 -8.50 -0.57 -13.44
C TYR A 71 -8.85 -1.36 -14.69
N THR A 72 -8.02 -1.35 -15.72
CA THR A 72 -8.43 -1.90 -17.02
C THR A 72 -7.38 -2.82 -17.62
N GLY A 73 -7.79 -3.64 -18.57
CA GLY A 73 -6.94 -4.54 -19.31
C GLY A 73 -6.86 -5.93 -18.69
N HIS A 74 -5.96 -6.73 -19.23
CA HIS A 74 -5.74 -8.09 -18.76
C HIS A 74 -4.27 -8.23 -18.36
N PRO A 75 -3.96 -8.24 -17.05
CA PRO A 75 -2.56 -8.40 -16.61
C PRO A 75 -1.99 -9.71 -17.10
N SER A 76 -0.77 -9.66 -17.67
CA SER A 76 -0.06 -10.86 -18.06
C SER A 76 0.42 -11.60 -16.82
N THR A 77 0.13 -12.89 -16.74
CA THR A 77 0.61 -13.75 -15.66
C THR A 77 1.84 -14.57 -16.07
N ASN A 78 2.37 -14.35 -17.27
CA ASN A 78 3.55 -15.10 -17.74
C ASN A 78 4.80 -14.72 -16.97
N VAL A 79 4.97 -13.42 -16.66
CA VAL A 79 6.12 -12.92 -15.92
C VAL A 79 5.83 -12.85 -14.43
N ASN A 80 4.65 -12.37 -14.05
CA ASN A 80 4.20 -12.37 -12.66
C ASN A 80 2.88 -13.14 -12.56
N PRO A 81 2.90 -14.38 -12.06
CA PRO A 81 1.67 -15.17 -11.91
C PRO A 81 0.62 -14.53 -11.01
N ASN A 82 1.04 -13.59 -10.17
CA ASN A 82 0.16 -12.92 -9.21
C ASN A 82 -0.37 -11.57 -9.71
N ALA A 83 0.01 -11.16 -10.92
CA ALA A 83 -0.42 -9.87 -11.46
C ALA A 83 -1.95 -9.74 -11.47
N SER A 84 -2.44 -8.59 -11.05
CA SER A 84 -3.87 -8.36 -10.87
C SER A 84 -4.22 -6.90 -11.17
N LEU A 85 -5.47 -6.67 -11.59
CA LEU A 85 -6.05 -5.33 -11.53
C LEU A 85 -6.23 -4.93 -10.07
N GLN A 86 -6.25 -3.62 -9.81
CA GLN A 86 -6.44 -3.09 -8.46
C GLN A 86 -5.49 -3.74 -7.46
N TRP A 87 -4.21 -3.73 -7.78
CA TRP A 87 -3.19 -4.47 -7.03
C TRP A 87 -3.09 -4.06 -5.56
N CYS A 88 -3.30 -2.78 -5.22
CA CYS A 88 -3.31 -2.37 -3.81
C CYS A 88 -4.50 -2.95 -3.05
N GLN A 89 -5.67 -2.98 -3.67
CA GLN A 89 -6.85 -3.59 -3.05
C GLN A 89 -6.66 -5.10 -2.90
N LYS A 90 -6.09 -5.73 -3.92
CA LYS A 90 -5.78 -7.16 -3.86
C LYS A 90 -4.81 -7.48 -2.73
N ALA A 91 -3.79 -6.64 -2.57
CA ALA A 91 -2.82 -6.80 -1.47
C ALA A 91 -3.50 -6.62 -0.12
N ALA A 92 -4.38 -5.62 0.02
CA ALA A 92 -5.13 -5.41 1.26
C ALA A 92 -6.03 -6.60 1.59
N ASP A 93 -6.67 -7.17 0.58
CA ASP A 93 -7.54 -8.33 0.79
C ASP A 93 -6.76 -9.54 1.30
N ARG A 94 -5.53 -9.72 0.80
CA ARG A 94 -4.71 -10.88 1.14
C ARG A 94 -3.86 -10.66 2.38
N PHE A 95 -3.23 -9.49 2.51
CA PHE A 95 -2.22 -9.23 3.52
C PHE A 95 -2.66 -8.21 4.58
N GLY A 96 -3.90 -7.70 4.50
CA GLY A 96 -4.38 -6.66 5.40
C GLY A 96 -4.30 -7.04 6.87
N GLY A 97 -4.53 -8.31 7.20
CA GLY A 97 -4.40 -8.80 8.56
C GLY A 97 -2.97 -8.70 9.09
N ASP A 98 -1.98 -8.98 8.24
CA ASP A 98 -0.58 -8.85 8.59
C ASP A 98 -0.19 -7.38 8.79
N TRP A 99 -0.69 -6.50 7.93
CA TRP A 99 -0.47 -5.05 8.06
C TRP A 99 -1.03 -4.54 9.39
N GLN A 100 -2.23 -4.98 9.74
CA GLN A 100 -2.87 -4.60 11.00
C GLN A 100 -2.00 -4.98 12.20
N LYS A 101 -1.43 -6.17 12.20
CA LYS A 101 -0.55 -6.62 13.27
C LYS A 101 0.69 -5.75 13.41
N ILE A 102 1.30 -5.37 12.29
CA ILE A 102 2.47 -4.49 12.30
C ILE A 102 2.10 -3.11 12.86
N ILE A 103 0.97 -2.57 12.42
CA ILE A 103 0.48 -1.27 12.88
C ILE A 103 0.20 -1.31 14.38
N GLU A 104 -0.49 -2.35 14.84
CA GLU A 104 -0.82 -2.50 16.28
C GLU A 104 0.44 -2.60 17.13
N LYS A 105 1.45 -3.33 16.66
CA LYS A 105 2.71 -3.44 17.38
C LYS A 105 3.42 -2.09 17.49
N GLY A 106 3.44 -1.33 16.40
CA GLY A 106 4.02 0.01 16.40
C GLY A 106 3.26 0.96 17.33
N MET A 107 1.94 0.84 17.38
CA MET A 107 1.11 1.61 18.30
C MET A 107 1.42 1.26 19.76
N SER A 108 1.48 -0.01 20.07
CA SER A 108 1.77 -0.48 21.43
C SER A 108 3.11 0.05 21.94
N ASN A 109 4.11 0.09 21.07
CA ASN A 109 5.44 0.59 21.43
C ASN A 109 5.45 2.10 21.68
N SER A 110 4.39 2.81 21.29
CA SER A 110 4.28 4.26 21.41
C SER A 110 3.35 4.73 22.52
N LEU A 111 2.55 3.85 23.05
CA LEU A 111 1.57 4.17 24.10
C LEU A 111 2.14 3.95 25.50
#